data_db3d5dc1b8b7c13c2249746413f97da6
#
_entry.id   db3d5dc1b8b7c13c2249746413f97da6
#
_cell.length_a   1.000
_cell.length_b   1.000
_cell.length_c   1.000
_cell.angle_alpha   90.00
_cell.angle_beta   90.00
_cell.angle_gamma   90.00
#
_symmetry.space_group_name_H-M   'P 1'
#
loop_
_entity.id
_entity.type
_entity.pdbx_description
1 polymer ?
#
loop_
_entity_poly.entity_id
_entity_poly.type
_entity_poly.pdbx_seq_one_letter_code
_entity_poly.pdbx_strand_id
1 'polypeptide(L)'
;MQAFGRFLDVLDALRANCPWDKKQTNESLRPNTIEETYELCDALIKNDIHDICKELGDVLLHICFYAKIAEEKEQFDMADVCNALTRKMITRHPHVYHPSQIDAEDPKPLPYVPSDLGSPRDILGNPSDNLGQPSESEKPTTVTQALENWEQIKLKEKDGNESVLSGVPEALPSLIKAYRIQDKARNVGFDWEQKEDVWKKVREELDELEAELKKEDKENSTKELGDFLFSVINAARLYKLNPDNALEMTNRKFIDRFNYIEAHSIKIGKPLKTMSLSEMDELWNEAKKVLKN
;
A
#
# COMPACT_ATOMS: atom_id res chain seq x y z
N MET A 1 0.29 6.58 -25.97
CA MET A 1 -1.14 6.98 -26.07
C MET A 1 -1.95 6.05 -26.96
N GLN A 2 -1.55 5.75 -28.21
CA GLN A 2 -2.34 4.85 -29.10
C GLN A 2 -2.60 3.44 -28.54
N ALA A 3 -1.64 2.82 -27.81
CA ALA A 3 -1.84 1.49 -27.21
C ALA A 3 -2.90 1.52 -26.11
N PHE A 4 -2.89 2.54 -25.27
CA PHE A 4 -3.86 2.72 -24.21
C PHE A 4 -5.27 2.98 -24.78
N GLY A 5 -5.40 3.83 -25.82
CA GLY A 5 -6.70 4.03 -26.51
C GLY A 5 -7.26 2.72 -27.08
N ARG A 6 -6.43 1.93 -27.79
CA ARG A 6 -6.86 0.61 -28.28
C ARG A 6 -7.32 -0.34 -27.16
N PHE A 7 -6.68 -0.27 -26.00
CA PHE A 7 -7.10 -1.07 -24.86
C PHE A 7 -8.49 -0.63 -24.34
N LEU A 8 -8.75 0.67 -24.26
CA LEU A 8 -10.08 1.18 -23.90
C LEU A 8 -11.15 0.74 -24.91
N ASP A 9 -10.86 0.81 -26.21
CA ASP A 9 -11.78 0.34 -27.27
C ASP A 9 -12.09 -1.17 -27.09
N VAL A 10 -11.11 -1.97 -26.72
CA VAL A 10 -11.32 -3.42 -26.44
C VAL A 10 -12.17 -3.61 -25.20
N LEU A 11 -11.93 -2.86 -24.12
CA LEU A 11 -12.72 -2.93 -22.90
C LEU A 11 -14.18 -2.56 -23.16
N ASP A 12 -14.43 -1.52 -23.96
CA ASP A 12 -15.78 -1.12 -24.38
C ASP A 12 -16.49 -2.24 -25.15
N ALA A 13 -15.77 -2.87 -26.09
CA ALA A 13 -16.29 -4.01 -26.84
C ALA A 13 -16.61 -5.22 -25.96
N LEU A 14 -15.76 -5.53 -24.98
CA LEU A 14 -16.00 -6.59 -24.01
C LEU A 14 -17.21 -6.25 -23.13
N ARG A 15 -17.28 -5.05 -22.61
CA ARG A 15 -18.36 -4.60 -21.75
C ARG A 15 -19.73 -4.66 -22.49
N ALA A 16 -19.74 -4.36 -23.79
CA ALA A 16 -20.95 -4.42 -24.61
C ALA A 16 -21.36 -5.84 -25.00
N ASN A 17 -20.40 -6.75 -25.24
CA ASN A 17 -20.68 -8.02 -25.95
C ASN A 17 -20.36 -9.28 -25.12
N CYS A 18 -19.45 -9.24 -24.16
CA CYS A 18 -19.09 -10.40 -23.35
C CYS A 18 -20.11 -10.61 -22.21
N PRO A 19 -20.74 -11.80 -22.09
CA PRO A 19 -21.74 -12.05 -21.04
C PRO A 19 -21.20 -11.95 -19.62
N TRP A 20 -19.91 -12.20 -19.42
CA TRP A 20 -19.26 -12.11 -18.13
C TRP A 20 -18.93 -10.67 -17.79
N ASP A 21 -18.24 -9.94 -18.67
CA ASP A 21 -17.85 -8.55 -18.46
C ASP A 21 -19.08 -7.65 -18.24
N LYS A 22 -20.12 -7.86 -19.01
CA LYS A 22 -21.39 -7.09 -18.92
C LYS A 22 -22.06 -7.15 -17.55
N LYS A 23 -21.84 -8.22 -16.78
CA LYS A 23 -22.45 -8.44 -15.46
C LYS A 23 -21.61 -7.90 -14.32
N GLN A 24 -20.36 -7.50 -14.58
CA GLN A 24 -19.48 -7.07 -13.50
C GLN A 24 -19.95 -5.75 -12.87
N THR A 25 -19.80 -5.68 -11.57
CA THR A 25 -20.06 -4.50 -10.71
C THR A 25 -18.81 -4.19 -9.88
N ASN A 26 -18.79 -3.03 -9.23
CA ASN A 26 -17.71 -2.68 -8.31
C ASN A 26 -17.53 -3.75 -7.22
N GLU A 27 -18.64 -4.27 -6.70
CA GLU A 27 -18.63 -5.29 -5.65
C GLU A 27 -18.07 -6.63 -6.17
N SER A 28 -18.47 -7.04 -7.39
CA SER A 28 -18.00 -8.32 -7.95
C SER A 28 -16.54 -8.32 -8.34
N LEU A 29 -15.99 -7.16 -8.76
CA LEU A 29 -14.59 -7.03 -9.15
C LEU A 29 -13.64 -6.76 -7.98
N ARG A 30 -14.15 -6.25 -6.85
CA ARG A 30 -13.29 -5.91 -5.70
C ARG A 30 -12.39 -7.05 -5.21
N PRO A 31 -12.87 -8.30 -5.06
CA PRO A 31 -12.00 -9.42 -4.67
C PRO A 31 -10.85 -9.64 -5.65
N ASN A 32 -11.15 -9.65 -6.95
CA ASN A 32 -10.13 -9.82 -8.00
C ASN A 32 -9.10 -8.67 -7.99
N THR A 33 -9.53 -7.43 -7.79
CA THR A 33 -8.60 -6.29 -7.67
C THR A 33 -7.61 -6.48 -6.51
N ILE A 34 -8.05 -7.06 -5.40
CA ILE A 34 -7.17 -7.38 -4.27
C ILE A 34 -6.19 -8.48 -4.68
N GLU A 35 -6.65 -9.52 -5.36
CA GLU A 35 -5.85 -10.63 -5.87
C GLU A 35 -4.76 -10.11 -6.81
N GLU A 36 -5.12 -9.40 -7.88
CA GLU A 36 -4.15 -8.82 -8.84
C GLU A 36 -3.14 -7.88 -8.18
N THR A 37 -3.58 -7.13 -7.15
CA THR A 37 -2.66 -6.28 -6.39
C THR A 37 -1.63 -7.11 -5.62
N TYR A 38 -2.01 -8.23 -5.04
CA TYR A 38 -1.07 -9.14 -4.37
C TYR A 38 -0.19 -9.90 -5.36
N GLU A 39 -0.70 -10.29 -6.52
CA GLU A 39 0.11 -10.90 -7.59
C GLU A 39 1.18 -9.94 -8.11
N LEU A 40 0.82 -8.67 -8.31
CA LEU A 40 1.79 -7.62 -8.62
C LEU A 40 2.86 -7.47 -7.50
N CYS A 41 2.44 -7.46 -6.23
CA CYS A 41 3.39 -7.41 -5.11
C CYS A 41 4.33 -8.62 -5.11
N ASP A 42 3.82 -9.81 -5.39
CA ASP A 42 4.60 -11.04 -5.48
C ASP A 42 5.63 -11.00 -6.63
N ALA A 43 5.22 -10.55 -7.81
CA ALA A 43 6.09 -10.33 -8.96
C ALA A 43 7.21 -9.31 -8.66
N LEU A 44 6.87 -8.21 -7.97
CA LEU A 44 7.83 -7.19 -7.54
C LEU A 44 8.87 -7.74 -6.54
N ILE A 45 8.45 -8.55 -5.57
CA ILE A 45 9.35 -9.17 -4.59
C ILE A 45 10.29 -10.19 -5.28
N LYS A 46 9.77 -10.95 -6.26
CA LYS A 46 10.57 -11.89 -7.07
C LYS A 46 11.49 -11.17 -8.06
N ASN A 47 11.26 -9.87 -8.31
CA ASN A 47 11.91 -9.08 -9.37
C ASN A 47 11.76 -9.74 -10.75
N ASP A 48 10.61 -10.38 -11.00
CA ASP A 48 10.29 -11.00 -12.29
C ASP A 48 9.71 -9.94 -13.23
N ILE A 49 10.53 -9.47 -14.17
CA ILE A 49 10.16 -8.38 -15.08
C ILE A 49 8.99 -8.75 -16.00
N HIS A 50 8.88 -10.02 -16.38
CA HIS A 50 7.79 -10.49 -17.24
C HIS A 50 6.46 -10.48 -16.46
N ASP A 51 6.45 -11.05 -15.25
CA ASP A 51 5.27 -11.08 -14.40
C ASP A 51 4.90 -9.67 -13.92
N ILE A 52 5.88 -8.80 -13.57
CA ILE A 52 5.60 -7.40 -13.25
C ILE A 52 4.84 -6.71 -14.39
N CYS A 53 5.26 -6.92 -15.64
CA CYS A 53 4.58 -6.31 -16.80
C CYS A 53 3.16 -6.83 -16.96
N LYS A 54 2.94 -8.15 -16.74
CA LYS A 54 1.64 -8.79 -16.79
C LYS A 54 0.72 -8.22 -15.71
N GLU A 55 1.13 -8.30 -14.45
CA GLU A 55 0.30 -7.90 -13.31
C GLU A 55 0.00 -6.39 -13.27
N LEU A 56 0.91 -5.54 -13.78
CA LEU A 56 0.60 -4.13 -14.02
C LEU A 56 -0.54 -3.96 -15.04
N GLY A 57 -0.62 -4.83 -16.05
CA GLY A 57 -1.71 -4.85 -17.01
C GLY A 57 -3.04 -5.24 -16.35
N ASP A 58 -3.03 -6.24 -15.48
CA ASP A 58 -4.22 -6.75 -14.81
C ASP A 58 -4.77 -5.74 -13.78
N VAL A 59 -3.89 -5.08 -13.01
CA VAL A 59 -4.28 -3.95 -12.15
C VAL A 59 -4.83 -2.78 -12.97
N LEU A 60 -4.21 -2.45 -14.13
CA LEU A 60 -4.69 -1.39 -15.01
C LEU A 60 -6.06 -1.72 -15.60
N LEU A 61 -6.32 -2.99 -15.97
CA LEU A 61 -7.61 -3.47 -16.42
C LEU A 61 -8.69 -3.14 -15.39
N HIS A 62 -8.47 -3.46 -14.11
CA HIS A 62 -9.42 -3.20 -13.04
C HIS A 62 -9.69 -1.69 -12.86
N ILE A 63 -8.64 -0.85 -12.92
CA ILE A 63 -8.79 0.61 -12.84
C ILE A 63 -9.71 1.13 -13.96
N CYS A 64 -9.43 0.71 -15.21
CA CYS A 64 -10.22 1.13 -16.37
C CYS A 64 -11.65 0.56 -16.32
N PHE A 65 -11.81 -0.64 -15.79
CA PHE A 65 -13.11 -1.29 -15.64
C PHE A 65 -14.02 -0.53 -14.66
N TYR A 66 -13.48 -0.10 -13.51
CA TYR A 66 -14.22 0.74 -12.57
C TYR A 66 -14.60 2.09 -13.17
N ALA A 67 -13.68 2.72 -13.92
CA ALA A 67 -14.01 3.96 -14.64
C ALA A 67 -15.11 3.74 -15.67
N LYS A 68 -15.11 2.61 -16.39
CA LYS A 68 -16.16 2.25 -17.34
C LYS A 68 -17.52 2.01 -16.68
N ILE A 69 -17.55 1.33 -15.55
CA ILE A 69 -18.78 1.15 -14.75
C ILE A 69 -19.34 2.49 -14.26
N ALA A 70 -18.47 3.43 -13.91
CA ALA A 70 -18.86 4.77 -13.48
C ALA A 70 -19.38 5.61 -14.66
N GLU A 71 -18.76 5.51 -15.84
CA GLU A 71 -19.21 6.16 -17.08
C GLU A 71 -20.61 5.70 -17.48
N GLU A 72 -20.92 4.40 -17.40
CA GLU A 72 -22.25 3.85 -17.65
C GLU A 72 -23.33 4.41 -16.71
N LYS A 73 -22.91 4.89 -15.53
CA LYS A 73 -23.80 5.54 -14.55
C LYS A 73 -23.76 7.07 -14.62
N GLU A 74 -23.11 7.63 -15.65
CA GLU A 74 -22.92 9.07 -15.84
C GLU A 74 -22.26 9.78 -14.64
N GLN A 75 -21.37 9.08 -13.93
CA GLN A 75 -20.68 9.59 -12.73
C GLN A 75 -19.34 10.25 -13.09
N PHE A 76 -18.43 9.49 -13.69
CA PHE A 76 -17.12 9.94 -14.19
C PHE A 76 -16.58 8.92 -15.20
N ASP A 77 -15.58 9.31 -15.97
CA ASP A 77 -14.88 8.46 -16.94
C ASP A 77 -13.37 8.34 -16.64
N MET A 78 -12.65 7.65 -17.50
CA MET A 78 -11.18 7.47 -17.35
C MET A 78 -10.43 8.78 -17.54
N ALA A 79 -10.92 9.72 -18.34
CA ALA A 79 -10.30 11.03 -18.49
C ALA A 79 -10.42 11.85 -17.20
N ASP A 80 -11.56 11.78 -16.52
CA ASP A 80 -11.75 12.41 -15.21
C ASP A 80 -10.79 11.87 -14.16
N VAL A 81 -10.59 10.55 -14.12
CA VAL A 81 -9.61 9.90 -13.23
C VAL A 81 -8.20 10.40 -13.50
N CYS A 82 -7.78 10.44 -14.77
CA CYS A 82 -6.46 10.93 -15.17
C CYS A 82 -6.26 12.41 -14.84
N ASN A 83 -7.26 13.24 -15.15
CA ASN A 83 -7.21 14.69 -14.92
C ASN A 83 -7.13 15.00 -13.41
N ALA A 84 -7.96 14.35 -12.60
CA ALA A 84 -7.94 14.49 -11.14
C ALA A 84 -6.57 14.10 -10.56
N LEU A 85 -5.99 12.99 -11.03
CA LEU A 85 -4.67 12.55 -10.61
C LEU A 85 -3.58 13.54 -11.04
N THR A 86 -3.61 14.01 -12.30
CA THR A 86 -2.64 14.98 -12.84
C THR A 86 -2.66 16.26 -12.03
N ARG A 87 -3.84 16.82 -11.77
CA ARG A 87 -4.00 18.02 -10.96
C ARG A 87 -3.43 17.84 -9.56
N LYS A 88 -3.79 16.73 -8.90
CA LYS A 88 -3.26 16.37 -7.59
C LYS A 88 -1.73 16.28 -7.58
N MET A 89 -1.11 15.71 -8.63
CA MET A 89 0.36 15.61 -8.72
C MET A 89 1.01 16.99 -8.90
N ILE A 90 0.47 17.83 -9.78
CA ILE A 90 0.99 19.19 -10.02
C ILE A 90 0.88 20.02 -8.72
N THR A 91 -0.28 20.04 -8.08
CA THR A 91 -0.53 20.82 -6.85
C THR A 91 0.40 20.40 -5.70
N ARG A 92 0.66 19.09 -5.56
CA ARG A 92 1.49 18.56 -4.47
C ARG A 92 2.98 18.59 -4.72
N HIS A 93 3.42 19.01 -5.92
CA HIS A 93 4.83 19.12 -6.29
C HIS A 93 5.19 20.53 -6.81
N PRO A 94 4.96 21.59 -6.00
CA PRO A 94 5.21 22.97 -6.46
C PRO A 94 6.69 23.24 -6.72
N HIS A 95 7.58 22.38 -6.24
CA HIS A 95 9.02 22.44 -6.53
C HIS A 95 9.39 21.90 -7.94
N VAL A 96 8.46 21.18 -8.59
CA VAL A 96 8.64 20.64 -9.95
C VAL A 96 7.77 21.36 -10.95
N TYR A 97 6.53 21.69 -10.58
CA TYR A 97 5.52 22.26 -11.45
C TYR A 97 5.13 23.67 -11.00
N HIS A 98 5.00 24.58 -11.97
CA HIS A 98 4.47 25.91 -11.70
C HIS A 98 2.93 25.85 -11.68
N PRO A 99 2.24 26.59 -10.78
CA PRO A 99 0.77 26.63 -10.73
C PRO A 99 0.07 27.02 -12.04
N SER A 100 0.74 27.81 -12.91
CA SER A 100 0.24 28.17 -14.24
C SER A 100 0.18 26.99 -15.23
N GLN A 101 0.75 25.83 -14.88
CA GLN A 101 0.68 24.61 -15.68
C GLN A 101 -0.58 23.78 -15.39
N ILE A 102 -1.42 24.24 -14.45
CA ILE A 102 -2.77 23.74 -14.27
C ILE A 102 -3.62 24.44 -15.32
N ASP A 103 -3.94 23.76 -16.41
CA ASP A 103 -4.73 24.32 -17.51
C ASP A 103 -6.04 24.92 -17.01
N ALA A 104 -6.31 26.15 -17.42
CA ALA A 104 -7.58 26.83 -17.13
C ALA A 104 -8.79 26.18 -17.85
N GLU A 105 -8.52 25.32 -18.84
CA GLU A 105 -9.52 24.50 -19.54
C GLU A 105 -9.69 23.13 -18.86
N ASP A 106 -9.93 23.16 -17.59
CA ASP A 106 -10.16 21.94 -16.84
C ASP A 106 -11.53 21.35 -17.20
N PRO A 107 -11.59 20.05 -17.57
CA PRO A 107 -12.84 19.42 -17.94
C PRO A 107 -13.83 19.45 -16.77
N LYS A 108 -15.10 19.47 -17.16
CA LYS A 108 -16.31 19.48 -16.34
C LYS A 108 -16.11 19.01 -14.89
N PRO A 109 -16.67 19.74 -13.92
CA PRO A 109 -16.75 19.22 -12.56
C PRO A 109 -17.33 17.81 -12.61
N LEU A 110 -16.75 16.88 -11.84
CA LEU A 110 -17.30 15.52 -11.70
C LEU A 110 -18.81 15.64 -11.48
N PRO A 111 -19.65 14.98 -12.28
CA PRO A 111 -21.11 15.16 -12.24
C PRO A 111 -21.73 14.72 -10.92
N TYR A 112 -20.98 13.98 -10.10
CA TYR A 112 -21.40 13.51 -8.79
C TYR A 112 -20.36 13.83 -7.72
N VAL A 113 -20.60 14.88 -6.97
CA VAL A 113 -20.07 15.08 -5.62
C VAL A 113 -21.27 14.93 -4.69
N PRO A 114 -21.26 14.04 -3.69
CA PRO A 114 -22.26 14.08 -2.63
C PRO A 114 -22.37 15.51 -2.10
N SER A 115 -23.61 15.99 -1.89
CA SER A 115 -23.91 17.39 -1.52
C SER A 115 -23.19 17.89 -0.28
N ASP A 116 -22.64 16.98 0.50
CA ASP A 116 -21.91 17.17 1.76
C ASP A 116 -20.41 17.41 1.54
N LEU A 117 -19.85 17.17 0.33
CA LEU A 117 -18.41 17.32 0.06
C LEU A 117 -18.05 18.60 -0.73
N GLY A 118 -19.03 19.44 -1.10
CA GLY A 118 -18.80 20.66 -1.87
C GLY A 118 -18.55 20.42 -3.36
N SER A 119 -18.47 21.47 -4.16
CA SER A 119 -18.16 21.33 -5.60
C SER A 119 -16.69 20.99 -5.82
N PRO A 120 -16.29 20.38 -6.95
CA PRO A 120 -14.87 20.13 -7.28
C PRO A 120 -13.99 21.38 -7.23
N ARG A 121 -14.54 22.57 -7.49
CA ARG A 121 -13.85 23.85 -7.26
C ARG A 121 -13.68 24.17 -5.79
N ASP A 122 -14.62 23.77 -4.94
CA ASP A 122 -14.54 23.96 -3.48
C ASP A 122 -13.59 22.95 -2.84
N ILE A 123 -13.46 21.77 -3.44
CA ILE A 123 -12.59 20.69 -3.01
C ILE A 123 -11.10 21.01 -3.25
N LEU A 124 -10.76 21.58 -4.40
CA LEU A 124 -9.36 21.85 -4.79
C LEU A 124 -8.88 23.28 -4.52
N GLY A 125 -9.75 24.15 -4.00
CA GLY A 125 -9.46 25.58 -3.85
C GLY A 125 -9.28 26.28 -5.21
N ASN A 126 -9.45 27.61 -5.23
CA ASN A 126 -9.12 28.38 -6.42
C ASN A 126 -7.58 28.42 -6.55
N PRO A 127 -6.95 28.15 -7.73
CA PRO A 127 -5.51 28.26 -7.90
C PRO A 127 -4.93 29.64 -7.54
N SER A 128 -5.79 30.65 -7.41
CA SER A 128 -5.46 32.01 -7.00
C SER A 128 -5.45 32.26 -5.50
N ASP A 129 -5.87 31.29 -4.68
CA ASP A 129 -5.81 31.45 -3.20
C ASP A 129 -4.39 31.16 -2.72
N ASN A 130 -3.53 32.15 -2.90
CA ASN A 130 -2.25 32.43 -2.20
C ASN A 130 -1.48 31.22 -1.62
N LEU A 131 -1.14 30.26 -2.43
CA LEU A 131 0.09 29.50 -2.23
C LEU A 131 1.20 30.38 -2.82
N GLY A 132 1.79 31.25 -1.99
CA GLY A 132 2.96 32.03 -2.37
C GLY A 132 3.99 31.10 -3.01
N GLN A 133 4.58 31.54 -4.13
CA GLN A 133 5.66 30.76 -4.75
C GLN A 133 6.73 30.50 -3.69
N PRO A 134 7.15 29.25 -3.49
CA PRO A 134 8.33 29.01 -2.68
C PRO A 134 9.49 29.74 -3.37
N SER A 135 10.17 30.61 -2.62
CA SER A 135 11.41 31.23 -3.06
C SER A 135 12.41 30.11 -3.48
N GLU A 136 13.40 30.42 -4.30
CA GLU A 136 14.42 29.40 -4.67
C GLU A 136 15.11 28.76 -3.45
N SER A 137 15.13 29.47 -2.32
CA SER A 137 15.62 29.00 -1.01
C SER A 137 14.70 27.98 -0.32
N GLU A 138 13.45 27.81 -0.76
CA GLU A 138 12.44 26.91 -0.15
C GLU A 138 12.22 25.61 -0.92
N LYS A 139 12.95 25.40 -2.01
CA LYS A 139 12.89 24.13 -2.76
C LYS A 139 13.45 22.99 -1.89
N PRO A 140 12.70 21.89 -1.71
CA PRO A 140 13.20 20.76 -0.93
C PRO A 140 14.45 20.20 -1.58
N THR A 141 15.53 20.13 -0.83
CA THR A 141 16.83 19.59 -1.26
C THR A 141 16.98 18.11 -0.88
N THR A 142 16.11 17.60 -0.01
CA THR A 142 16.10 16.22 0.46
C THR A 142 14.74 15.56 0.27
N VAL A 143 14.74 14.23 0.18
CA VAL A 143 13.51 13.42 0.11
C VAL A 143 12.62 13.68 1.32
N THR A 144 13.21 13.83 2.51
CA THR A 144 12.47 14.10 3.76
C THR A 144 11.72 15.43 3.67
N GLN A 145 12.38 16.50 3.24
CA GLN A 145 11.74 17.81 3.05
C GLN A 145 10.63 17.77 2.01
N ALA A 146 10.82 17.05 0.91
CA ALA A 146 9.78 16.89 -0.12
C ALA A 146 8.54 16.16 0.43
N LEU A 147 8.73 15.14 1.26
CA LEU A 147 7.63 14.39 1.90
C LEU A 147 6.92 15.24 2.96
N GLU A 148 7.65 16.01 3.78
CA GLU A 148 7.08 16.93 4.76
C GLU A 148 6.24 18.03 4.08
N ASN A 149 6.76 18.64 3.02
CA ASN A 149 6.03 19.63 2.24
C ASN A 149 4.75 19.04 1.64
N TRP A 150 4.84 17.83 1.10
CA TRP A 150 3.70 17.13 0.52
C TRP A 150 2.59 16.83 1.55
N GLU A 151 2.94 16.37 2.74
CA GLU A 151 1.97 16.16 3.82
C GLU A 151 1.38 17.49 4.32
N GLN A 152 2.18 18.55 4.39
CA GLN A 152 1.68 19.91 4.77
C GLN A 152 0.68 20.45 3.74
N ILE A 153 0.95 20.26 2.44
CA ILE A 153 0.01 20.66 1.37
C ILE A 153 -1.28 19.85 1.48
N LYS A 154 -1.17 18.55 1.70
CA LYS A 154 -2.31 17.65 1.85
C LYS A 154 -3.22 18.00 3.05
N LEU A 155 -2.65 18.48 4.16
CA LEU A 155 -3.43 18.95 5.32
C LEU A 155 -4.18 20.26 5.04
N LYS A 156 -3.72 21.07 4.05
CA LYS A 156 -4.35 22.34 3.66
C LYS A 156 -5.40 22.18 2.57
N GLU A 157 -5.44 21.03 1.88
CA GLU A 157 -6.48 20.74 0.89
C GLU A 157 -7.85 20.67 1.60
N LYS A 158 -8.92 21.23 0.99
CA LYS A 158 -10.28 21.22 1.55
C LYS A 158 -10.83 19.82 1.81
N ASP A 159 -10.38 18.83 1.01
CA ASP A 159 -10.58 17.40 1.27
C ASP A 159 -9.46 16.79 2.11
N GLY A 160 -8.61 17.65 2.67
CA GLY A 160 -7.56 17.24 3.58
C GLY A 160 -8.15 16.45 4.74
N ASN A 161 -7.41 15.46 5.20
CA ASN A 161 -7.83 14.66 6.33
C ASN A 161 -8.24 15.58 7.49
N GLU A 162 -9.43 15.38 8.07
CA GLU A 162 -9.88 16.09 9.29
C GLU A 162 -8.87 15.96 10.44
N SER A 163 -8.09 14.89 10.41
CA SER A 163 -6.98 14.65 11.32
C SER A 163 -5.82 13.94 10.59
N VAL A 164 -4.64 13.95 11.20
CA VAL A 164 -3.43 13.32 10.64
C VAL A 164 -3.66 11.87 10.25
N LEU A 165 -4.43 11.13 11.04
CA LEU A 165 -4.65 9.70 10.86
C LEU A 165 -5.93 9.35 10.08
N SER A 166 -6.86 10.29 9.84
CA SER A 166 -8.13 10.00 9.15
C SER A 166 -7.94 9.48 7.72
N GLY A 167 -6.81 9.78 7.07
CA GLY A 167 -6.49 9.25 5.74
C GLY A 167 -5.78 7.89 5.75
N VAL A 168 -5.86 7.11 6.83
CA VAL A 168 -5.40 5.72 6.89
C VAL A 168 -6.59 4.81 6.60
N PRO A 169 -6.62 4.08 5.48
CA PRO A 169 -7.76 3.23 5.16
C PRO A 169 -8.00 2.15 6.22
N GLU A 170 -9.24 1.96 6.63
CA GLU A 170 -9.61 0.94 7.62
C GLU A 170 -9.34 -0.49 7.14
N ALA A 171 -9.47 -0.72 5.83
CA ALA A 171 -9.30 -2.03 5.21
C ALA A 171 -7.84 -2.47 5.01
N LEU A 172 -6.84 -1.63 5.35
CA LEU A 172 -5.45 -2.02 5.22
C LEU A 172 -5.11 -3.22 6.12
N PRO A 173 -4.31 -4.18 5.64
CA PRO A 173 -3.73 -5.23 6.47
C PRO A 173 -3.00 -4.62 7.69
N SER A 174 -3.15 -5.25 8.86
CA SER A 174 -2.75 -4.67 10.14
C SER A 174 -1.29 -4.25 10.21
N LEU A 175 -0.37 -5.01 9.62
CA LEU A 175 1.06 -4.72 9.61
C LEU A 175 1.35 -3.45 8.78
N ILE A 176 0.80 -3.37 7.57
CA ILE A 176 0.92 -2.20 6.67
C ILE A 176 0.25 -0.98 7.32
N LYS A 177 -0.92 -1.18 7.96
CA LYS A 177 -1.65 -0.14 8.67
C LYS A 177 -0.81 0.46 9.82
N ALA A 178 -0.20 -0.38 10.65
CA ALA A 178 0.65 0.06 11.75
C ALA A 178 1.84 0.90 11.26
N TYR A 179 2.55 0.41 10.22
CA TYR A 179 3.64 1.16 9.61
C TYR A 179 3.16 2.53 9.09
N ARG A 180 2.00 2.57 8.41
CA ARG A 180 1.44 3.80 7.85
C ARG A 180 1.00 4.80 8.92
N ILE A 181 0.40 4.33 10.01
CA ILE A 181 0.02 5.16 11.17
C ILE A 181 1.27 5.84 11.75
N GLN A 182 2.32 5.07 12.01
CA GLN A 182 3.57 5.57 12.59
C GLN A 182 4.29 6.55 11.66
N ASP A 183 4.31 6.27 10.35
CA ASP A 183 4.89 7.17 9.36
C ASP A 183 4.17 8.52 9.30
N LYS A 184 2.83 8.51 9.36
CA LYS A 184 2.04 9.73 9.42
C LYS A 184 2.26 10.52 10.72
N ALA A 185 2.32 9.83 11.86
CA ALA A 185 2.59 10.46 13.15
C ALA A 185 3.97 11.14 13.18
N ARG A 186 4.98 10.48 12.60
CA ARG A 186 6.32 11.07 12.43
C ARG A 186 6.26 12.38 11.65
N ASN A 187 5.50 12.45 10.56
CA ASN A 187 5.45 13.62 9.67
C ASN A 187 4.91 14.88 10.36
N VAL A 188 4.30 14.74 11.53
CA VAL A 188 3.84 15.86 12.38
C VAL A 188 4.67 16.02 13.65
N GLY A 189 5.85 15.41 13.71
CA GLY A 189 6.81 15.55 14.80
C GLY A 189 6.63 14.56 15.96
N PHE A 190 5.72 13.58 15.85
CA PHE A 190 5.58 12.53 16.85
C PHE A 190 6.49 11.34 16.50
N ASP A 191 7.77 11.48 16.83
CA ASP A 191 8.79 10.43 16.59
C ASP A 191 9.87 10.43 17.68
N TRP A 192 10.69 9.41 17.70
CA TRP A 192 11.84 9.28 18.57
C TRP A 192 12.97 10.23 18.15
N GLU A 193 13.56 10.95 19.11
CA GLU A 193 14.73 11.81 18.86
C GLU A 193 15.95 10.96 18.46
N GLN A 194 16.15 9.84 19.15
CA GLN A 194 17.23 8.88 18.88
C GLN A 194 16.62 7.53 18.50
N LYS A 195 16.97 7.03 17.32
CA LYS A 195 16.44 5.74 16.82
C LYS A 195 16.77 4.55 17.71
N GLU A 196 17.86 4.64 18.48
CA GLU A 196 18.31 3.60 19.41
C GLU A 196 17.36 3.43 20.61
N ASP A 197 16.66 4.49 20.98
CA ASP A 197 15.76 4.48 22.15
C ASP A 197 14.50 3.64 21.91
N VAL A 198 14.11 3.41 20.64
CA VAL A 198 12.97 2.55 20.31
C VAL A 198 13.16 1.13 20.86
N TRP A 199 14.42 0.64 20.96
CA TRP A 199 14.70 -0.70 21.49
C TRP A 199 14.41 -0.83 22.98
N LYS A 200 14.39 0.27 23.73
CA LYS A 200 13.95 0.26 25.13
C LYS A 200 12.46 -0.06 25.18
N LYS A 201 11.67 0.59 24.31
CA LYS A 201 10.20 0.34 24.23
C LYS A 201 9.92 -1.09 23.74
N VAL A 202 10.64 -1.58 22.73
CA VAL A 202 10.47 -2.97 22.26
C VAL A 202 10.70 -3.99 23.39
N ARG A 203 11.68 -3.76 24.26
CA ARG A 203 11.95 -4.66 25.40
C ARG A 203 10.88 -4.53 26.48
N GLU A 204 10.44 -3.30 26.76
CA GLU A 204 9.33 -3.02 27.69
C GLU A 204 8.08 -3.80 27.28
N GLU A 205 7.63 -3.65 26.01
CA GLU A 205 6.45 -4.37 25.48
C GLU A 205 6.62 -5.89 25.50
N LEU A 206 7.84 -6.38 25.27
CA LEU A 206 8.14 -7.81 25.37
C LEU A 206 8.02 -8.30 26.82
N ASP A 207 8.53 -7.54 27.79
CA ASP A 207 8.48 -7.87 29.23
C ASP A 207 7.02 -7.85 29.73
N GLU A 208 6.20 -6.88 29.27
CA GLU A 208 4.77 -6.78 29.57
C GLU A 208 3.99 -7.98 28.99
N LEU A 209 4.24 -8.32 27.72
CA LEU A 209 3.67 -9.51 27.09
C LEU A 209 4.04 -10.79 27.87
N GLU A 210 5.30 -10.96 28.24
CA GLU A 210 5.74 -12.12 29.01
C GLU A 210 5.07 -12.20 30.40
N ALA A 211 4.84 -11.06 31.03
CA ALA A 211 4.18 -10.98 32.33
C ALA A 211 2.71 -11.43 32.23
N GLU A 212 1.98 -10.98 31.20
CA GLU A 212 0.58 -11.38 31.02
C GLU A 212 0.45 -12.86 30.58
N LEU A 213 1.35 -13.35 29.73
CA LEU A 213 1.40 -14.78 29.37
C LEU A 213 1.61 -15.68 30.61
N LYS A 214 2.44 -15.27 31.58
CA LYS A 214 2.65 -16.02 32.85
C LYS A 214 1.42 -16.03 33.75
N LYS A 215 0.52 -15.03 33.61
CA LYS A 215 -0.75 -14.98 34.33
C LYS A 215 -1.87 -15.80 33.65
N GLU A 216 -1.59 -16.32 32.44
CA GLU A 216 -2.59 -17.01 31.58
C GLU A 216 -3.79 -16.13 31.24
N ASP A 217 -3.65 -14.81 31.31
CA ASP A 217 -4.69 -13.84 30.92
C ASP A 217 -4.65 -13.65 29.40
N LYS A 218 -5.50 -14.38 28.71
CA LYS A 218 -5.55 -14.37 27.24
C LYS A 218 -5.94 -13.01 26.66
N GLU A 219 -6.83 -12.26 27.34
CA GLU A 219 -7.28 -10.96 26.83
C GLU A 219 -6.15 -9.94 26.92
N ASN A 220 -5.52 -9.80 28.08
CA ASN A 220 -4.40 -8.88 28.25
C ASN A 220 -3.18 -9.33 27.45
N SER A 221 -2.83 -10.62 27.42
CA SER A 221 -1.77 -11.13 26.54
C SER A 221 -1.99 -10.78 25.06
N THR A 222 -3.25 -10.72 24.60
CA THR A 222 -3.56 -10.33 23.22
C THR A 222 -3.30 -8.84 22.99
N LYS A 223 -3.57 -7.97 23.97
CA LYS A 223 -3.29 -6.53 23.90
C LYS A 223 -1.78 -6.29 23.86
N GLU A 224 -1.05 -6.88 24.83
CA GLU A 224 0.42 -6.71 24.89
C GLU A 224 1.13 -7.29 23.67
N LEU A 225 0.63 -8.39 23.09
CA LEU A 225 1.15 -8.88 21.81
C LEU A 225 0.96 -7.84 20.69
N GLY A 226 -0.17 -7.13 20.68
CA GLY A 226 -0.42 -6.04 19.73
C GLY A 226 0.58 -4.90 19.90
N ASP A 227 0.83 -4.47 21.15
CA ASP A 227 1.75 -3.38 21.49
C ASP A 227 3.20 -3.78 21.20
N PHE A 228 3.60 -5.00 21.49
CA PHE A 228 4.90 -5.54 21.11
C PHE A 228 5.11 -5.54 19.58
N LEU A 229 4.15 -6.05 18.80
CA LEU A 229 4.24 -6.03 17.34
C LEU A 229 4.30 -4.60 16.80
N PHE A 230 3.51 -3.69 17.36
CA PHE A 230 3.52 -2.28 16.96
C PHE A 230 4.87 -1.60 17.25
N SER A 231 5.50 -1.91 18.39
CA SER A 231 6.83 -1.40 18.76
C SER A 231 7.93 -1.93 17.83
N VAL A 232 7.88 -3.22 17.44
CA VAL A 232 8.80 -3.82 16.46
C VAL A 232 8.67 -3.18 15.09
N ILE A 233 7.43 -2.93 14.63
CA ILE A 233 7.18 -2.25 13.36
C ILE A 233 7.75 -0.82 13.39
N ASN A 234 7.62 -0.13 14.54
CA ASN A 234 8.20 1.20 14.71
C ASN A 234 9.74 1.18 14.65
N ALA A 235 10.37 0.18 15.28
CA ALA A 235 11.81 -0.01 15.16
C ALA A 235 12.20 -0.22 13.69
N ALA A 236 11.53 -1.12 12.97
CA ALA A 236 11.78 -1.34 11.55
C ALA A 236 11.72 -0.03 10.74
N ARG A 237 10.68 0.78 10.96
CA ARG A 237 10.50 2.09 10.30
C ARG A 237 11.68 3.03 10.55
N LEU A 238 12.13 3.17 11.80
CA LEU A 238 13.26 4.05 12.17
C LEU A 238 14.58 3.62 11.50
N TYR A 239 14.77 2.33 11.29
CA TYR A 239 15.89 1.79 10.54
C TYR A 239 15.64 1.71 9.02
N LYS A 240 14.54 2.31 8.52
CA LYS A 240 14.16 2.32 7.10
C LYS A 240 14.00 0.92 6.50
N LEU A 241 13.58 -0.03 7.31
CA LEU A 241 13.24 -1.38 6.88
C LEU A 241 11.73 -1.48 6.67
N ASN A 242 11.33 -2.16 5.60
CA ASN A 242 9.92 -2.48 5.39
C ASN A 242 9.60 -3.80 6.12
N PRO A 243 8.77 -3.79 7.19
CA PRO A 243 8.51 -4.99 7.98
C PRO A 243 7.65 -6.02 7.25
N ASP A 244 6.78 -5.60 6.33
CA ASP A 244 5.96 -6.49 5.51
C ASP A 244 6.82 -7.28 4.53
N ASN A 245 7.67 -6.59 3.76
CA ASN A 245 8.62 -7.24 2.86
C ASN A 245 9.59 -8.17 3.62
N ALA A 246 10.05 -7.75 4.81
CA ALA A 246 10.97 -8.55 5.62
C ALA A 246 10.32 -9.85 6.11
N LEU A 247 9.05 -9.77 6.53
CA LEU A 247 8.28 -10.94 6.95
C LEU A 247 7.99 -11.86 5.77
N GLU A 248 7.60 -11.31 4.61
CA GLU A 248 7.35 -12.08 3.40
C GLU A 248 8.61 -12.82 2.91
N MET A 249 9.77 -12.17 2.91
CA MET A 249 11.04 -12.85 2.63
C MET A 249 11.31 -14.02 3.57
N THR A 250 10.87 -13.92 4.82
CA THR A 250 11.01 -14.99 5.81
C THR A 250 10.00 -16.10 5.56
N ASN A 251 8.76 -15.77 5.21
CA ASN A 251 7.72 -16.72 4.82
C ASN A 251 8.20 -17.59 3.64
N ARG A 252 8.72 -16.97 2.57
CA ARG A 252 9.26 -17.67 1.40
C ARG A 252 10.40 -18.61 1.77
N LYS A 253 11.38 -18.12 2.55
CA LYS A 253 12.47 -19.00 3.04
C LYS A 253 11.95 -20.19 3.83
N PHE A 254 10.90 -19.99 4.62
CA PHE A 254 10.29 -21.08 5.37
C PHE A 254 9.62 -22.09 4.42
N ILE A 255 8.81 -21.60 3.49
CA ILE A 255 8.10 -22.42 2.49
C ILE A 255 9.11 -23.24 1.66
N ASP A 256 10.15 -22.61 1.12
CA ASP A 256 11.15 -23.29 0.29
C ASP A 256 11.86 -24.40 1.07
N ARG A 257 12.24 -24.13 2.32
CA ARG A 257 12.88 -25.14 3.16
C ARG A 257 11.94 -26.26 3.58
N PHE A 258 10.67 -25.93 3.84
CA PHE A 258 9.69 -26.93 4.19
C PHE A 258 9.34 -27.81 2.98
N ASN A 259 9.20 -27.24 1.79
CA ASN A 259 9.05 -27.99 0.54
C ASN A 259 10.23 -28.92 0.27
N TYR A 260 11.45 -28.50 0.62
CA TYR A 260 12.63 -29.37 0.55
C TYR A 260 12.49 -30.58 1.47
N ILE A 261 12.05 -30.40 2.71
CA ILE A 261 11.82 -31.51 3.66
C ILE A 261 10.72 -32.42 3.11
N GLU A 262 9.63 -31.87 2.60
CA GLU A 262 8.51 -32.64 2.05
C GLU A 262 8.95 -33.49 0.86
N ALA A 263 9.68 -32.91 -0.10
CA ALA A 263 10.24 -33.63 -1.24
C ALA A 263 11.17 -34.77 -0.83
N HIS A 264 12.00 -34.57 0.21
CA HIS A 264 12.86 -35.61 0.75
C HIS A 264 12.08 -36.71 1.46
N SER A 265 11.08 -36.36 2.25
CA SER A 265 10.16 -37.28 2.90
C SER A 265 9.50 -38.22 1.88
N ILE A 266 8.98 -37.67 0.78
CA ILE A 266 8.38 -38.43 -0.33
C ILE A 266 9.43 -39.35 -0.97
N LYS A 267 10.62 -38.84 -1.26
CA LYS A 267 11.70 -39.55 -1.91
C LYS A 267 12.18 -40.79 -1.12
N ILE A 268 12.24 -40.69 0.21
CA ILE A 268 12.63 -41.79 1.08
C ILE A 268 11.45 -42.69 1.52
N GLY A 269 10.22 -42.36 1.08
CA GLY A 269 9.02 -43.10 1.44
C GLY A 269 8.62 -43.02 2.90
N LYS A 270 9.07 -42.00 3.65
CA LYS A 270 8.77 -41.80 5.06
C LYS A 270 7.85 -40.57 5.21
N PRO A 271 6.55 -40.73 5.50
CA PRO A 271 5.62 -39.62 5.67
C PRO A 271 6.08 -38.65 6.76
N LEU A 272 5.95 -37.34 6.54
CA LEU A 272 6.33 -36.28 7.51
C LEU A 272 5.81 -36.52 8.92
N LYS A 273 4.54 -37.00 9.05
CA LYS A 273 3.92 -37.31 10.34
C LYS A 273 4.63 -38.40 11.14
N THR A 274 5.46 -39.20 10.49
CA THR A 274 6.24 -40.31 11.12
C THR A 274 7.69 -39.93 11.38
N MET A 275 8.11 -38.76 10.93
CA MET A 275 9.45 -38.23 11.17
C MET A 275 9.52 -37.58 12.55
N SER A 276 10.62 -37.78 13.24
CA SER A 276 10.92 -37.05 14.46
C SER A 276 11.31 -35.61 14.13
N LEU A 277 11.19 -34.71 15.12
CA LEU A 277 11.61 -33.33 14.98
C LEU A 277 13.13 -33.25 14.61
N SER A 278 13.94 -34.10 15.20
CA SER A 278 15.38 -34.15 14.92
C SER A 278 15.68 -34.49 13.43
N GLU A 279 14.98 -35.45 12.86
CA GLU A 279 15.11 -35.80 11.44
C GLU A 279 14.68 -34.65 10.54
N MET A 280 13.60 -33.96 10.88
CA MET A 280 13.16 -32.78 10.16
C MET A 280 14.16 -31.62 10.28
N ASP A 281 14.76 -31.42 11.45
CA ASP A 281 15.80 -30.40 11.68
C ASP A 281 17.09 -30.68 10.89
N GLU A 282 17.47 -31.93 10.73
CA GLU A 282 18.62 -32.31 9.87
C GLU A 282 18.34 -31.90 8.42
N LEU A 283 17.18 -32.25 7.87
CA LEU A 283 16.78 -31.84 6.52
C LEU A 283 16.62 -30.32 6.39
N TRP A 284 16.12 -29.65 7.43
CA TRP A 284 16.04 -28.20 7.46
C TRP A 284 17.42 -27.53 7.38
N ASN A 285 18.41 -28.09 8.09
CA ASN A 285 19.78 -27.59 8.05
C ASN A 285 20.48 -27.93 6.73
N GLU A 286 20.11 -29.02 6.08
CA GLU A 286 20.54 -29.34 4.72
C GLU A 286 19.95 -28.36 3.71
N ALA A 287 18.63 -28.08 3.79
CA ALA A 287 17.96 -27.11 2.96
C ALA A 287 18.62 -25.72 3.03
N LYS A 288 19.02 -25.24 4.23
CA LYS A 288 19.75 -23.99 4.40
C LYS A 288 21.06 -23.93 3.61
N LYS A 289 21.74 -25.09 3.42
CA LYS A 289 23.02 -25.16 2.69
C LYS A 289 22.79 -25.21 1.18
N VAL A 290 21.74 -25.93 0.75
CA VAL A 290 21.44 -26.17 -0.66
C VAL A 290 20.73 -24.99 -1.31
N LEU A 291 19.74 -24.44 -0.63
CA LEU A 291 18.88 -23.37 -1.13
C LEU A 291 19.47 -21.96 -0.91
N LYS A 292 20.78 -21.81 -0.74
CA LYS A 292 21.52 -20.52 -0.58
C LYS A 292 20.64 -19.26 -0.78
N ASN A 293 19.77 -18.99 0.19
CA ASN A 293 18.96 -17.77 0.23
C ASN A 293 19.26 -16.98 1.51
#